data_dcc33a04a4ba7264d80be5b6b4a6c7a3
#
_entry.id   dcc33a04a4ba7264d80be5b6b4a6c7a3
#
_cell.length_a   1.000
_cell.length_b   1.000
_cell.length_c   1.000
_cell.angle_alpha   90.00
_cell.angle_beta   90.00
_cell.angle_gamma   90.00
#
_symmetry.space_group_name_H-M   'P 1'
#
loop_
_entity.id
_entity.type
_entity.pdbx_description
1 polymer ?
#
loop_
_entity_poly.entity_id
_entity_poly.type
_entity_poly.pdbx_seq_one_letter_code
_entity_poly.pdbx_strand_id
1 'polypeptide(L)'
;MKLDGSISAVVTGGASGLGEATARALAAQGVKVAIFDLNETVGTAVAREIGGVFCKVDVSSDESVDQGFAKARAVHGQERILVNCAGIAIGQKTVGRDKADPSVIKAHDMAAFERVLQINLIGSFRCLSRAAAGMLTLDPMDDGERGLIINTASVAAQDGQIGQAA
;
A
#
# COMPACT_ATOMS: atom_id res chain seq x y z
N MET A 1 17.60 6.14 -10.51
CA MET A 1 17.45 6.79 -9.17
C MET A 1 18.46 6.22 -8.18
N LYS A 2 19.26 7.03 -7.53
CA LYS A 2 20.12 6.62 -6.41
C LYS A 2 19.35 6.74 -5.11
N LEU A 3 19.41 5.71 -4.25
CA LEU A 3 18.75 5.73 -2.95
C LEU A 3 19.67 6.40 -1.91
N ASP A 4 19.25 7.54 -1.39
CA ASP A 4 19.95 8.28 -0.33
C ASP A 4 18.99 9.24 0.39
N GLY A 5 19.53 10.10 1.29
CA GLY A 5 18.75 11.04 2.09
C GLY A 5 18.06 12.18 1.32
N SER A 6 18.30 12.31 0.01
CA SER A 6 17.57 13.27 -0.84
C SER A 6 16.22 12.71 -1.31
N ILE A 7 16.02 11.39 -1.22
CA ILE A 7 14.82 10.69 -1.67
C ILE A 7 13.86 10.51 -0.50
N SER A 8 12.58 10.76 -0.74
CA SER A 8 11.49 10.38 0.17
C SER A 8 10.58 9.34 -0.47
N ALA A 9 10.06 8.46 0.37
CA ALA A 9 9.22 7.33 -0.01
C ALA A 9 7.96 7.26 0.86
N VAL A 10 6.87 6.79 0.24
CA VAL A 10 5.65 6.37 0.93
C VAL A 10 5.50 4.87 0.76
N VAL A 11 5.25 4.15 1.85
CA VAL A 11 4.97 2.71 1.85
C VAL A 11 3.61 2.48 2.48
N THR A 12 2.63 2.02 1.70
CA THR A 12 1.31 1.64 2.23
C THR A 12 1.35 0.24 2.81
N GLY A 13 0.58 -0.02 3.87
CA GLY A 13 0.68 -1.28 4.62
C GLY A 13 2.04 -1.44 5.32
N GLY A 14 2.69 -0.32 5.64
CA GLY A 14 4.07 -0.28 6.12
C GLY A 14 4.28 -0.65 7.60
N ALA A 15 3.20 -0.95 8.33
CA ALA A 15 3.28 -1.37 9.73
C ALA A 15 3.58 -2.86 9.92
N SER A 16 3.51 -3.68 8.87
CA SER A 16 3.71 -5.13 8.99
C SER A 16 4.18 -5.79 7.69
N GLY A 17 4.64 -7.03 7.77
CA GLY A 17 4.92 -7.90 6.64
C GLY A 17 5.84 -7.30 5.58
N LEU A 18 5.43 -7.42 4.30
CA LEU A 18 6.22 -6.92 3.17
C LEU A 18 6.38 -5.40 3.20
N GLY A 19 5.35 -4.65 3.61
CA GLY A 19 5.41 -3.20 3.71
C GLY A 19 6.42 -2.74 4.76
N GLU A 20 6.42 -3.35 5.95
CA GLU A 20 7.40 -3.05 7.00
C GLU A 20 8.83 -3.39 6.55
N ALA A 21 9.03 -4.57 5.96
CA ALA A 21 10.35 -4.98 5.46
C ALA A 21 10.87 -4.01 4.39
N THR A 22 9.98 -3.55 3.48
CA THR A 22 10.30 -2.55 2.46
C THR A 22 10.66 -1.21 3.08
N ALA A 23 9.87 -0.73 4.05
CA ALA A 23 10.13 0.53 4.75
C ALA A 23 11.50 0.51 5.44
N ARG A 24 11.83 -0.59 6.13
CA ARG A 24 13.13 -0.79 6.77
C ARG A 24 14.27 -0.82 5.77
N ALA A 25 14.11 -1.53 4.65
CA ALA A 25 15.13 -1.63 3.62
C ALA A 25 15.43 -0.28 2.95
N LEU A 26 14.40 0.52 2.65
CA LEU A 26 14.55 1.88 2.12
C LEU A 26 15.23 2.81 3.12
N ALA A 27 14.82 2.78 4.38
CA ALA A 27 15.42 3.59 5.44
C ALA A 27 16.90 3.24 5.67
N ALA A 28 17.26 1.96 5.57
CA ALA A 28 18.65 1.50 5.66
C ALA A 28 19.56 2.07 4.55
N GLN A 29 18.98 2.48 3.42
CA GLN A 29 19.67 3.19 2.34
C GLN A 29 19.67 4.73 2.53
N GLY A 30 19.14 5.21 3.64
CA GLY A 30 19.05 6.64 3.94
C GLY A 30 17.79 7.33 3.41
N VAL A 31 16.89 6.63 2.74
CA VAL A 31 15.62 7.17 2.22
C VAL A 31 14.73 7.62 3.37
N LYS A 32 14.11 8.79 3.26
CA LYS A 32 13.12 9.30 4.22
C LYS A 32 11.79 8.59 3.99
N VAL A 33 11.34 7.76 4.93
CA VAL A 33 10.18 6.89 4.73
C VAL A 33 8.96 7.39 5.52
N ALA A 34 7.82 7.52 4.83
CA ALA A 34 6.51 7.67 5.44
C ALA A 34 5.76 6.33 5.37
N ILE A 35 5.30 5.87 6.54
CA ILE A 35 4.49 4.65 6.68
C ILE A 35 3.02 5.02 6.68
N PHE A 36 2.26 4.45 5.73
CA PHE A 36 0.80 4.55 5.67
C PHE A 36 0.20 3.23 6.13
N ASP A 37 -0.54 3.25 7.24
CA ASP A 37 -1.20 2.06 7.78
C ASP A 37 -2.38 2.44 8.68
N LEU A 38 -3.30 1.50 8.90
CA LEU A 38 -4.38 1.66 9.87
C LEU A 38 -3.92 1.41 11.31
N ASN A 39 -2.89 0.57 11.50
CA ASN A 39 -2.39 0.19 12.81
C ASN A 39 -1.44 1.26 13.38
N GLU A 40 -2.02 2.21 14.11
CA GLU A 40 -1.30 3.35 14.67
C GLU A 40 -0.22 2.94 15.66
N THR A 41 -0.50 1.94 16.51
CA THR A 41 0.45 1.50 17.54
C THR A 41 1.72 0.91 16.91
N VAL A 42 1.56 -0.06 16.03
CA VAL A 42 2.69 -0.73 15.38
C VAL A 42 3.36 0.21 14.39
N GLY A 43 2.58 0.92 13.55
CA GLY A 43 3.13 1.84 12.55
C GLY A 43 3.96 2.97 13.17
N THR A 44 3.53 3.51 14.30
CA THR A 44 4.32 4.53 15.04
C THR A 44 5.61 3.95 15.59
N ALA A 45 5.59 2.71 16.11
CA ALA A 45 6.80 2.05 16.60
C ALA A 45 7.80 1.82 15.48
N VAL A 46 7.36 1.26 14.35
CA VAL A 46 8.21 1.03 13.16
C VAL A 46 8.77 2.36 12.63
N ALA A 47 7.92 3.39 12.47
CA ALA A 47 8.35 4.70 11.98
C ALA A 47 9.46 5.30 12.87
N ARG A 48 9.29 5.21 14.21
CA ARG A 48 10.31 5.70 15.16
C ARG A 48 11.64 4.94 15.03
N GLU A 49 11.58 3.63 14.86
CA GLU A 49 12.78 2.79 14.74
C GLU A 49 13.59 3.10 13.49
N ILE A 50 12.91 3.42 12.38
CA ILE A 50 13.56 3.74 11.10
C ILE A 50 13.85 5.24 10.92
N GLY A 51 13.53 6.09 11.89
CA GLY A 51 13.65 7.55 11.76
C GLY A 51 12.68 8.16 10.73
N GLY A 52 11.57 7.48 10.45
CA GLY A 52 10.53 7.89 9.51
C GLY A 52 9.33 8.57 10.16
N VAL A 53 8.26 8.75 9.39
CA VAL A 53 6.98 9.30 9.88
C VAL A 53 5.85 8.29 9.69
N PHE A 54 4.99 8.17 10.68
CA PHE A 54 3.75 7.41 10.59
C PHE A 54 2.58 8.33 10.22
N CYS A 55 1.78 7.90 9.25
CA CYS A 55 0.52 8.51 8.87
C CYS A 55 -0.57 7.44 8.96
N LYS A 56 -1.60 7.67 9.78
CA LYS A 56 -2.76 6.79 9.84
C LYS A 56 -3.58 6.97 8.58
N VAL A 57 -3.58 5.98 7.71
CA VAL A 57 -4.21 6.05 6.38
C VAL A 57 -5.04 4.81 6.12
N ASP A 58 -6.32 5.05 5.77
CA ASP A 58 -7.18 4.07 5.12
C ASP A 58 -7.11 4.31 3.61
N VAL A 59 -6.50 3.39 2.87
CA VAL A 59 -6.36 3.50 1.41
C VAL A 59 -7.70 3.43 0.67
N SER A 60 -8.77 2.98 1.31
CA SER A 60 -10.12 2.97 0.75
C SER A 60 -10.84 4.33 0.82
N SER A 61 -10.26 5.33 1.52
CA SER A 61 -10.80 6.68 1.70
C SER A 61 -9.95 7.73 1.00
N ASP A 62 -10.56 8.53 0.12
CA ASP A 62 -9.89 9.65 -0.56
C ASP A 62 -9.34 10.67 0.43
N GLU A 63 -10.17 11.09 1.40
CA GLU A 63 -9.79 12.07 2.40
C GLU A 63 -8.61 11.58 3.26
N SER A 64 -8.64 10.32 3.69
CA SER A 64 -7.58 9.72 4.51
C SER A 64 -6.24 9.68 3.75
N VAL A 65 -6.28 9.31 2.47
CA VAL A 65 -5.09 9.27 1.61
C VAL A 65 -4.55 10.68 1.38
N ASP A 66 -5.42 11.66 1.08
CA ASP A 66 -5.00 13.05 0.86
C ASP A 66 -4.34 13.65 2.12
N GLN A 67 -4.92 13.42 3.30
CA GLN A 67 -4.34 13.83 4.59
C GLN A 67 -2.99 13.12 4.86
N GLY A 68 -2.90 11.84 4.54
CA GLY A 68 -1.67 11.07 4.67
C GLY A 68 -0.53 11.65 3.84
N PHE A 69 -0.76 11.90 2.55
CA PHE A 69 0.24 12.53 1.67
C PHE A 69 0.60 13.94 2.13
N ALA A 70 -0.38 14.75 2.54
CA ALA A 70 -0.11 16.09 3.06
C ALA A 70 0.82 16.04 4.29
N LYS A 71 0.56 15.13 5.24
CA LYS A 71 1.40 14.94 6.42
C LYS A 71 2.80 14.44 6.06
N ALA A 72 2.91 13.44 5.18
CA ALA A 72 4.19 12.88 4.75
C ALA A 72 5.05 13.96 4.07
N ARG A 73 4.47 14.72 3.15
CA ARG A 73 5.13 15.81 2.40
C ARG A 73 5.56 16.95 3.30
N ALA A 74 4.79 17.29 4.33
CA ALA A 74 5.17 18.31 5.31
C ALA A 74 6.44 17.95 6.09
N VAL A 75 6.72 16.65 6.30
CA VAL A 75 7.88 16.17 7.05
C VAL A 75 9.07 15.88 6.15
N HIS A 76 8.85 15.22 5.01
CA HIS A 76 9.91 14.66 4.16
C HIS A 76 10.05 15.31 2.78
N GLY A 77 9.15 16.23 2.42
CA GLY A 77 9.04 16.75 1.07
C GLY A 77 8.26 15.81 0.14
N GLN A 78 8.17 16.20 -1.13
CA GLN A 78 7.46 15.41 -2.14
C GLN A 78 8.15 14.06 -2.34
N GLU A 79 7.37 12.99 -2.24
CA GLU A 79 7.88 11.63 -2.45
C GLU A 79 8.29 11.39 -3.91
N ARG A 80 9.36 10.63 -4.09
CA ARG A 80 9.82 10.08 -5.36
C ARG A 80 9.62 8.57 -5.46
N ILE A 81 9.24 7.92 -4.36
CA ILE A 81 8.95 6.49 -4.34
C ILE A 81 7.60 6.27 -3.67
N LEU A 82 6.76 5.48 -4.31
CA LEU A 82 5.57 4.88 -3.70
C LEU A 82 5.66 3.36 -3.82
N VAL A 83 5.49 2.66 -2.69
CA VAL A 83 5.33 1.20 -2.68
C VAL A 83 3.98 0.84 -2.09
N ASN A 84 3.09 0.30 -2.91
CA ASN A 84 1.78 -0.16 -2.51
C ASN A 84 1.85 -1.61 -2.00
N CYS A 85 1.84 -1.76 -0.65
CA CYS A 85 1.78 -3.05 0.04
C CYS A 85 0.49 -3.21 0.86
N ALA A 86 -0.33 -2.15 1.01
CA ALA A 86 -1.62 -2.28 1.69
C ALA A 86 -2.54 -3.21 0.92
N GLY A 87 -3.04 -4.22 1.62
CA GLY A 87 -3.94 -5.20 1.03
C GLY A 87 -4.48 -6.18 2.05
N ILE A 88 -5.59 -6.80 1.71
CA ILE A 88 -6.22 -7.87 2.47
C ILE A 88 -6.46 -9.08 1.58
N ALA A 89 -6.61 -10.25 2.19
CA ALA A 89 -7.02 -11.47 1.51
C ALA A 89 -8.22 -12.07 2.23
N ILE A 90 -9.31 -12.27 1.50
CA ILE A 90 -10.51 -12.98 1.97
C ILE A 90 -10.68 -14.20 1.08
N GLY A 91 -10.27 -15.38 1.58
CA GLY A 91 -10.36 -16.64 0.84
C GLY A 91 -11.80 -17.15 0.80
N GLN A 92 -12.49 -17.02 -0.34
CA GLN A 92 -13.84 -17.51 -0.52
C GLN A 92 -14.04 -18.00 -1.96
N LYS A 93 -14.61 -19.21 -2.12
CA LYS A 93 -14.92 -19.77 -3.43
C LYS A 93 -16.06 -18.99 -4.10
N THR A 94 -16.02 -18.88 -5.43
CA THR A 94 -17.12 -18.28 -6.23
C THR A 94 -18.45 -18.95 -5.95
N VAL A 95 -18.43 -20.28 -5.79
CA VAL A 95 -19.56 -21.09 -5.32
C VAL A 95 -19.01 -22.22 -4.48
N GLY A 96 -19.70 -22.57 -3.42
CA GLY A 96 -19.27 -23.65 -2.54
C GLY A 96 -20.42 -24.21 -1.71
N ARG A 97 -20.15 -25.28 -0.96
CA ARG A 97 -21.07 -25.81 0.03
C ARG A 97 -20.83 -25.12 1.37
N ASP A 98 -21.93 -24.92 2.09
CA ASP A 98 -21.82 -24.40 3.46
C ASP A 98 -21.03 -25.40 4.34
N LYS A 99 -20.22 -24.86 5.26
CA LYS A 99 -19.40 -25.72 6.14
C LYS A 99 -20.22 -26.42 7.23
N ALA A 100 -21.31 -25.79 7.67
CA ALA A 100 -22.17 -26.32 8.71
C ALA A 100 -23.23 -27.28 8.13
N ASP A 101 -23.74 -27.00 6.94
CA ASP A 101 -24.69 -27.85 6.20
C ASP A 101 -24.26 -28.01 4.74
N PRO A 102 -23.56 -29.10 4.40
CA PRO A 102 -23.10 -29.35 3.02
C PRO A 102 -24.20 -29.50 1.97
N SER A 103 -25.48 -29.63 2.35
CA SER A 103 -26.61 -29.64 1.40
C SER A 103 -26.90 -28.24 0.87
N VAL A 104 -26.49 -27.20 1.58
CA VAL A 104 -26.67 -25.79 1.21
C VAL A 104 -25.56 -25.33 0.28
N ILE A 105 -25.94 -24.84 -0.91
CA ILE A 105 -25.00 -24.20 -1.85
C ILE A 105 -25.02 -22.70 -1.60
N LYS A 106 -23.83 -22.11 -1.47
CA LYS A 106 -23.63 -20.66 -1.26
C LYS A 106 -22.81 -20.05 -2.39
N ALA A 107 -23.30 -18.93 -2.91
CA ALA A 107 -22.51 -18.06 -3.78
C ALA A 107 -21.51 -17.24 -2.95
N HIS A 108 -20.53 -16.66 -3.65
CA HIS A 108 -19.58 -15.72 -3.05
C HIS A 108 -20.31 -14.54 -2.40
N ASP A 109 -19.83 -14.13 -1.24
CA ASP A 109 -20.32 -12.90 -0.59
C ASP A 109 -19.78 -11.67 -1.36
N MET A 110 -20.69 -10.93 -2.00
CA MET A 110 -20.31 -9.77 -2.79
C MET A 110 -19.72 -8.64 -1.94
N ALA A 111 -20.16 -8.46 -0.69
CA ALA A 111 -19.57 -7.46 0.19
C ALA A 111 -18.11 -7.77 0.52
N ALA A 112 -17.76 -9.05 0.70
CA ALA A 112 -16.38 -9.49 0.88
C ALA A 112 -15.55 -9.26 -0.40
N PHE A 113 -16.10 -9.56 -1.57
CA PHE A 113 -15.46 -9.31 -2.88
C PHE A 113 -15.16 -7.82 -3.08
N GLU A 114 -16.17 -6.98 -2.94
CA GLU A 114 -16.06 -5.52 -3.08
C GLU A 114 -15.04 -4.93 -2.11
N ARG A 115 -15.01 -5.42 -0.87
CA ARG A 115 -14.04 -4.95 0.13
C ARG A 115 -12.60 -5.23 -0.29
N VAL A 116 -12.31 -6.40 -0.86
CA VAL A 116 -10.97 -6.73 -1.37
C VAL A 116 -10.61 -5.77 -2.51
N LEU A 117 -11.50 -5.57 -3.48
CA LEU A 117 -11.26 -4.65 -4.60
C LEU A 117 -11.07 -3.20 -4.13
N GLN A 118 -11.87 -2.73 -3.17
CA GLN A 118 -11.77 -1.36 -2.66
C GLN A 118 -10.41 -1.09 -2.01
N ILE A 119 -9.82 -2.06 -1.33
CA ILE A 119 -8.53 -1.91 -0.67
C ILE A 119 -7.39 -2.20 -1.66
N ASN A 120 -7.38 -3.40 -2.28
CA ASN A 120 -6.23 -3.87 -3.03
C ASN A 120 -6.07 -3.18 -4.39
N LEU A 121 -7.18 -2.95 -5.10
CA LEU A 121 -7.17 -2.35 -6.44
C LEU A 121 -7.38 -0.83 -6.38
N ILE A 122 -8.55 -0.42 -5.88
CA ILE A 122 -8.93 1.00 -5.89
C ILE A 122 -8.05 1.81 -4.93
N GLY A 123 -7.73 1.25 -3.76
CA GLY A 123 -6.81 1.86 -2.79
C GLY A 123 -5.40 2.05 -3.34
N SER A 124 -4.85 1.02 -4.01
CA SER A 124 -3.55 1.12 -4.68
C SER A 124 -3.56 2.18 -5.78
N PHE A 125 -4.61 2.20 -6.63
CA PHE A 125 -4.75 3.22 -7.68
C PHE A 125 -4.92 4.63 -7.10
N ARG A 126 -5.66 4.76 -6.00
CA ARG A 126 -5.83 6.04 -5.30
C ARG A 126 -4.48 6.60 -4.82
N CYS A 127 -3.67 5.81 -4.16
CA CYS A 127 -2.32 6.23 -3.74
C CYS A 127 -1.41 6.51 -4.94
N LEU A 128 -1.45 5.64 -5.96
CA LEU A 128 -0.68 5.81 -7.19
C LEU A 128 -1.00 7.15 -7.89
N SER A 129 -2.26 7.48 -8.05
CA SER A 129 -2.66 8.71 -8.74
C SER A 129 -2.20 9.98 -8.00
N ARG A 130 -2.25 10.00 -6.64
CA ARG A 130 -1.77 11.12 -5.82
C ARG A 130 -0.26 11.26 -5.87
N ALA A 131 0.45 10.13 -5.77
CA ALA A 131 1.90 10.12 -5.86
C ALA A 131 2.37 10.57 -7.26
N ALA A 132 1.80 10.01 -8.32
CA ALA A 132 2.15 10.38 -9.70
C ALA A 132 1.91 11.87 -9.98
N ALA A 133 0.76 12.41 -9.53
CA ALA A 133 0.47 13.84 -9.66
C ALA A 133 1.52 14.71 -8.95
N GLY A 134 1.94 14.32 -7.75
CA GLY A 134 3.01 15.01 -7.03
C GLY A 134 4.38 14.86 -7.70
N MET A 135 4.74 13.68 -8.17
CA MET A 135 6.00 13.43 -8.87
C MET A 135 6.13 14.27 -10.15
N LEU A 136 5.03 14.56 -10.85
CA LEU A 136 5.03 15.43 -12.02
C LEU A 136 5.42 16.89 -11.72
N THR A 137 5.30 17.34 -10.48
CA THR A 137 5.72 18.70 -10.08
C THR A 137 7.23 18.80 -9.81
N LEU A 138 7.94 17.66 -9.74
CA LEU A 138 9.36 17.62 -9.49
C LEU A 138 10.16 17.72 -10.80
N ASP A 139 11.34 18.30 -10.73
CA ASP A 139 12.30 18.22 -11.83
C ASP A 139 12.77 16.77 -12.02
N PRO A 140 13.03 16.33 -13.26
CA PRO A 140 13.63 15.03 -13.50
C PRO A 140 15.03 14.96 -12.87
N MET A 141 15.38 13.77 -12.40
CA MET A 141 16.75 13.45 -11.96
C MET A 141 17.67 13.24 -13.15
N ASP A 142 18.99 13.05 -12.91
CA ASP A 142 20.00 12.90 -13.94
C ASP A 142 19.70 11.78 -14.95
N ASP A 143 18.97 10.75 -14.52
CA ASP A 143 18.50 9.62 -15.36
C ASP A 143 17.18 9.89 -16.10
N GLY A 144 16.60 11.09 -15.96
CA GLY A 144 15.34 11.49 -16.55
C GLY A 144 14.09 11.05 -15.77
N GLU A 145 14.23 10.31 -14.66
CA GLU A 145 13.14 9.88 -13.82
C GLU A 145 12.64 10.99 -12.89
N ARG A 146 11.34 11.05 -12.62
CA ARG A 146 10.75 11.90 -11.59
C ARG A 146 10.40 11.13 -10.33
N GLY A 147 10.18 9.83 -10.46
CA GLY A 147 9.82 8.94 -9.36
C GLY A 147 9.57 7.53 -9.83
N LEU A 148 9.32 6.64 -8.87
CA LEU A 148 9.06 5.22 -9.06
C LEU A 148 7.83 4.81 -8.27
N ILE A 149 6.94 4.05 -8.90
CA ILE A 149 5.77 3.46 -8.26
C ILE A 149 5.85 1.94 -8.40
N ILE A 150 5.77 1.25 -7.28
CA ILE A 150 5.79 -0.21 -7.21
C ILE A 150 4.46 -0.68 -6.62
N ASN A 151 3.80 -1.61 -7.31
CA ASN A 151 2.58 -2.25 -6.84
C ASN A 151 2.86 -3.72 -6.51
N THR A 152 2.39 -4.16 -5.35
CA THR A 152 2.44 -5.58 -4.97
C THR A 152 1.38 -6.34 -5.76
N ALA A 153 1.81 -7.36 -6.49
CA ALA A 153 0.93 -8.30 -7.19
C ALA A 153 0.90 -9.65 -6.47
N SER A 154 0.13 -10.58 -6.97
CA SER A 154 0.03 -11.93 -6.43
C SER A 154 0.23 -12.98 -7.53
N VAL A 155 0.89 -14.08 -7.18
CA VAL A 155 0.95 -15.29 -8.04
C VAL A 155 -0.46 -15.85 -8.32
N ALA A 156 -1.42 -15.60 -7.42
CA ALA A 156 -2.81 -15.97 -7.63
C ALA A 156 -3.44 -15.28 -8.84
N ALA A 157 -2.96 -14.11 -9.22
CA ALA A 157 -3.42 -13.40 -10.42
C ALA A 157 -2.85 -14.01 -11.71
N GLN A 158 -1.69 -14.65 -11.65
CA GLN A 158 -1.05 -15.30 -12.79
C GLN A 158 -1.52 -16.73 -12.97
N ASP A 159 -1.49 -17.54 -11.89
CA ASP A 159 -1.71 -18.97 -11.96
C ASP A 159 -3.15 -19.37 -11.63
N GLY A 160 -3.92 -18.44 -11.03
CA GLY A 160 -5.23 -18.70 -10.48
C GLY A 160 -5.15 -19.50 -9.16
N GLN A 161 -5.91 -19.10 -8.16
CA GLN A 161 -6.00 -19.82 -6.90
C GLN A 161 -7.46 -19.96 -6.45
N ILE A 162 -7.86 -21.18 -6.09
CA ILE A 162 -9.21 -21.44 -5.60
C ILE A 162 -9.48 -20.59 -4.37
N GLY A 163 -10.57 -19.79 -4.41
CA GLY A 163 -10.97 -18.92 -3.33
C GLY A 163 -10.36 -17.51 -3.36
N GLN A 164 -9.62 -17.16 -4.39
CA GLN A 164 -9.03 -15.82 -4.56
C GLN A 164 -9.46 -15.20 -5.90
N ALA A 165 -10.79 -14.95 -6.04
CA ALA A 165 -11.36 -14.33 -7.23
C ALA A 165 -11.29 -12.80 -7.20
N ALA A 166 -11.04 -12.19 -6.03
CA ALA A 166 -10.92 -10.75 -5.81
C ALA A 166 -9.47 -10.34 -5.58
#